data_f962056abac379625120ee2c0725e417
#
_entry.id   f962056abac379625120ee2c0725e417
#
_cell.length_a   1.000
_cell.length_b   1.000
_cell.length_c   1.000
_cell.angle_alpha   90.00
_cell.angle_beta   90.00
_cell.angle_gamma   90.00
#
_symmetry.space_group_name_H-M   'P 1'
#
loop_
_entity.id
_entity.type
_entity.pdbx_description
1 polymer ?
#
loop_
_entity_poly.entity_id
_entity_poly.type
_entity_poly.pdbx_seq_one_letter_code
_entity_poly.pdbx_strand_id
1 'polypeptide(L)'
;MNRIHLDKIKSYESPPRIINIFSKKEIKMMQQLYTDLPERVFNKKQNVKKKAWIQNYNKELDKIYFDKLKDVLGDFKMDTLKSETGEDFYGLFHESFSPLTLHVDSGFIEKDIIYKQVITPLSSFGDTVVFKNKWYGRSTSFTSDPEELKFKPKPEQNDRSCEHLGEGEFDKEIHQKYLAHIDINNLKGLKIELIYNWKIGETLIMDRSHIHSASTRIKEKKLGLTTFTKK
;
A
#
# COMPACT_ATOMS: atom_id res chain seq x y z
N MET A 1 -5.30 18.79 0.89
CA MET A 1 -4.26 19.54 1.65
C MET A 1 -2.88 19.07 1.21
N ASN A 2 -2.01 19.96 0.78
CA ASN A 2 -0.70 19.61 0.20
C ASN A 2 0.34 19.41 1.30
N ARG A 3 1.32 18.54 1.03
CA ARG A 3 2.47 18.31 1.91
C ARG A 3 3.36 19.55 1.99
N ILE A 4 3.93 19.84 3.18
CA ILE A 4 4.82 20.99 3.40
C ILE A 4 6.07 20.91 2.51
N HIS A 5 6.59 19.70 2.25
CA HIS A 5 7.78 19.46 1.42
C HIS A 5 7.44 18.92 0.04
N LEU A 6 6.39 19.44 -0.59
CA LEU A 6 5.88 18.92 -1.85
C LEU A 6 6.93 18.84 -2.96
N ASP A 7 7.70 19.90 -3.18
CA ASP A 7 8.73 19.92 -4.24
C ASP A 7 9.81 18.87 -4.01
N LYS A 8 10.18 18.67 -2.73
CA LYS A 8 11.15 17.66 -2.35
C LYS A 8 10.61 16.25 -2.55
N ILE A 9 9.34 16.01 -2.22
CA ILE A 9 8.66 14.73 -2.50
C ILE A 9 8.67 14.46 -4.00
N LYS A 10 8.25 15.43 -4.81
CA LYS A 10 8.22 15.33 -6.28
C LYS A 10 9.59 15.05 -6.89
N SER A 11 10.67 15.59 -6.32
CA SER A 11 12.03 15.33 -6.82
C SER A 11 12.50 13.88 -6.67
N TYR A 12 11.84 13.08 -5.82
CA TYR A 12 12.13 11.65 -5.61
C TYR A 12 11.17 10.72 -6.35
N GLU A 13 10.24 11.26 -7.11
CA GLU A 13 9.26 10.43 -7.82
C GLU A 13 9.87 9.61 -8.94
N SER A 14 9.32 8.43 -9.11
CA SER A 14 9.67 7.54 -10.21
C SER A 14 8.48 6.65 -10.58
N PRO A 15 8.42 6.12 -11.80
CA PRO A 15 7.41 5.13 -12.16
C PRO A 15 7.46 3.91 -11.22
N PRO A 16 6.33 3.23 -10.99
CA PRO A 16 6.31 1.98 -10.26
C PRO A 16 7.14 0.93 -10.97
N ARG A 17 7.85 0.10 -10.21
CA ARG A 17 8.71 -0.95 -10.76
C ARG A 17 8.55 -2.26 -10.01
N ILE A 18 8.72 -3.36 -10.75
CA ILE A 18 8.68 -4.72 -10.22
C ILE A 18 10.10 -5.26 -10.30
N ILE A 19 10.65 -5.70 -9.18
CA ILE A 19 12.00 -6.23 -9.10
C ILE A 19 12.09 -7.43 -8.17
N ASN A 20 13.08 -8.30 -8.40
CA ASN A 20 13.38 -9.42 -7.52
C ASN A 20 14.44 -8.98 -6.50
N ILE A 21 14.02 -8.70 -5.27
CA ILE A 21 14.91 -8.26 -4.19
C ILE A 21 15.27 -9.44 -3.30
N PHE A 22 14.29 -10.27 -2.96
CA PHE A 22 14.41 -11.30 -1.95
C PHE A 22 14.57 -12.69 -2.56
N SER A 23 15.50 -13.46 -2.02
CA SER A 23 15.67 -14.89 -2.36
C SER A 23 14.49 -15.73 -1.88
N LYS A 24 14.36 -16.93 -2.42
CA LYS A 24 13.34 -17.90 -1.96
C LYS A 24 13.45 -18.20 -0.46
N LYS A 25 14.67 -18.23 0.10
CA LYS A 25 14.92 -18.44 1.54
C LYS A 25 14.34 -17.27 2.36
N GLU A 26 14.62 -16.05 1.94
CA GLU A 26 14.17 -14.85 2.64
C GLU A 26 12.65 -14.67 2.58
N ILE A 27 12.04 -15.00 1.44
CA ILE A 27 10.56 -15.05 1.33
C ILE A 27 9.97 -16.07 2.32
N LYS A 28 10.59 -17.27 2.44
CA LYS A 28 10.16 -18.26 3.44
C LYS A 28 10.31 -17.74 4.88
N MET A 29 11.38 -17.00 5.17
CA MET A 29 11.55 -16.35 6.49
C MET A 29 10.42 -15.35 6.77
N MET A 30 10.00 -14.54 5.78
CA MET A 30 8.87 -13.63 5.92
C MET A 30 7.54 -14.35 6.11
N GLN A 31 7.32 -15.46 5.38
CA GLN A 31 6.14 -16.30 5.56
C GLN A 31 6.10 -16.94 6.95
N GLN A 32 7.26 -17.39 7.46
CA GLN A 32 7.38 -17.94 8.81
C GLN A 32 7.11 -16.84 9.86
N LEU A 33 7.71 -15.64 9.68
CA LEU A 33 7.45 -14.52 10.56
C LEU A 33 5.94 -14.18 10.61
N TYR A 34 5.26 -14.19 9.46
CA TYR A 34 3.80 -14.00 9.44
C TYR A 34 3.08 -15.06 10.28
N THR A 35 3.51 -16.31 10.23
CA THR A 35 2.91 -17.39 11.01
C THR A 35 3.11 -17.17 12.51
N ASP A 36 4.30 -16.77 12.92
CA ASP A 36 4.72 -16.63 14.32
C ASP A 36 4.14 -15.38 15.00
N LEU A 37 3.88 -14.32 14.23
CA LEU A 37 3.32 -13.09 14.76
C LEU A 37 1.86 -13.27 15.21
N PRO A 38 1.47 -12.66 16.33
CA PRO A 38 0.08 -12.67 16.78
C PRO A 38 -0.82 -11.89 15.80
N GLU A 39 -2.07 -12.32 15.71
CA GLU A 39 -3.09 -11.57 14.99
C GLU A 39 -3.41 -10.29 15.76
N ARG A 40 -3.19 -9.12 15.13
CA ARG A 40 -3.40 -7.80 15.77
C ARG A 40 -4.77 -7.22 15.43
N VAL A 41 -5.19 -7.38 14.19
CA VAL A 41 -6.47 -6.84 13.70
C VAL A 41 -7.11 -7.80 12.73
N PHE A 42 -8.37 -8.12 12.98
CA PHE A 42 -9.25 -8.71 11.99
C PHE A 42 -10.36 -7.71 11.65
N ASN A 43 -10.31 -7.13 10.47
CA ASN A 43 -11.39 -6.25 9.99
C ASN A 43 -12.47 -7.09 9.30
N LYS A 44 -13.53 -7.41 10.01
CA LYS A 44 -14.67 -8.21 9.48
C LYS A 44 -15.31 -7.56 8.26
N LYS A 45 -15.46 -6.23 8.27
CA LYS A 45 -16.11 -5.49 7.18
C LYS A 45 -15.30 -5.57 5.88
N GLN A 46 -13.97 -5.50 5.99
CA GLN A 46 -13.06 -5.59 4.84
C GLN A 46 -12.55 -7.01 4.58
N ASN A 47 -12.89 -7.97 5.44
CA ASN A 47 -12.39 -9.34 5.38
C ASN A 47 -10.85 -9.41 5.23
N VAL A 48 -10.14 -8.70 6.11
CA VAL A 48 -8.68 -8.59 6.11
C VAL A 48 -8.14 -8.88 7.50
N LYS A 49 -7.14 -9.78 7.56
CA LYS A 49 -6.30 -9.97 8.74
C LYS A 49 -5.02 -9.16 8.58
N LYS A 50 -4.63 -8.45 9.63
CA LYS A 50 -3.39 -7.68 9.67
C LYS A 50 -2.53 -8.15 10.83
N LYS A 51 -1.24 -8.40 10.55
CA LYS A 51 -0.23 -8.65 11.57
C LYS A 51 0.88 -7.62 11.43
N ALA A 52 1.24 -6.98 12.52
CA ALA A 52 2.31 -5.99 12.56
C ALA A 52 3.67 -6.68 12.61
N TRP A 53 4.59 -6.30 11.75
CA TRP A 53 5.99 -6.69 11.87
C TRP A 53 6.67 -5.78 12.89
N ILE A 54 6.71 -6.23 14.13
CA ILE A 54 7.30 -5.51 15.25
C ILE A 54 8.82 -5.41 15.06
N GLN A 55 9.36 -4.24 15.24
CA GLN A 55 10.80 -3.97 15.20
C GLN A 55 11.54 -4.86 16.20
N ASN A 56 12.66 -5.43 15.81
CA ASN A 56 13.50 -6.34 16.58
C ASN A 56 12.85 -7.69 16.96
N TYR A 57 11.68 -8.02 16.46
CA TYR A 57 11.08 -9.33 16.67
C TYR A 57 11.94 -10.46 16.03
N ASN A 58 12.48 -10.20 14.84
CA ASN A 58 13.47 -11.04 14.17
C ASN A 58 14.60 -10.18 13.62
N LYS A 59 15.65 -9.96 14.43
CA LYS A 59 16.78 -9.05 14.10
C LYS A 59 17.54 -9.44 12.83
N GLU A 60 17.64 -10.74 12.52
CA GLU A 60 18.29 -11.21 11.30
C GLU A 60 17.49 -10.77 10.07
N LEU A 61 16.19 -11.01 10.07
CA LEU A 61 15.31 -10.64 8.97
C LEU A 61 15.18 -9.12 8.84
N ASP A 62 15.09 -8.39 9.97
CA ASP A 62 15.08 -6.93 9.99
C ASP A 62 16.29 -6.38 9.25
N LYS A 63 17.50 -6.89 9.57
CA LYS A 63 18.74 -6.48 8.91
C LYS A 63 18.76 -6.82 7.43
N ILE A 64 18.43 -8.06 7.06
CA ILE A 64 18.39 -8.51 5.66
C ILE A 64 17.44 -7.63 4.85
N TYR A 65 16.24 -7.39 5.36
CA TYR A 65 15.22 -6.61 4.68
C TYR A 65 15.68 -5.17 4.45
N PHE A 66 16.20 -4.53 5.50
CA PHE A 66 16.68 -3.16 5.43
C PHE A 66 17.86 -3.00 4.47
N ASP A 67 18.88 -3.87 4.56
CA ASP A 67 20.07 -3.81 3.71
C ASP A 67 19.67 -3.96 2.23
N LYS A 68 18.83 -4.91 1.90
CA LYS A 68 18.37 -5.12 0.52
C LYS A 68 17.53 -3.98 -0.02
N LEU A 69 16.69 -3.37 0.81
CA LEU A 69 15.98 -2.16 0.40
C LEU A 69 16.94 -0.99 0.20
N LYS A 70 17.98 -0.87 1.02
CA LYS A 70 19.00 0.18 0.89
C LYS A 70 19.77 0.07 -0.42
N ASP A 71 20.10 -1.14 -0.85
CA ASP A 71 20.76 -1.38 -2.14
C ASP A 71 19.89 -0.90 -3.33
N VAL A 72 18.59 -0.95 -3.19
CA VAL A 72 17.64 -0.60 -4.26
C VAL A 72 17.15 0.85 -4.20
N LEU A 73 16.94 1.38 -2.99
CA LEU A 73 16.33 2.69 -2.75
C LEU A 73 17.34 3.79 -2.42
N GLY A 74 18.60 3.42 -2.16
CA GLY A 74 19.60 4.32 -1.59
C GLY A 74 19.25 4.70 -0.14
N ASP A 75 19.59 5.90 0.27
CA ASP A 75 19.32 6.35 1.63
C ASP A 75 17.83 6.62 1.84
N PHE A 76 17.28 6.03 2.91
CA PHE A 76 15.90 6.21 3.36
C PHE A 76 15.80 5.93 4.87
N LYS A 77 14.66 6.25 5.44
CA LYS A 77 14.24 5.80 6.77
C LYS A 77 12.99 4.96 6.63
N MET A 78 12.87 3.89 7.44
CA MET A 78 11.58 3.22 7.58
C MET A 78 10.59 4.21 8.22
N ASP A 79 9.41 4.32 7.63
CA ASP A 79 8.33 5.07 8.25
C ASP A 79 7.55 4.10 9.14
N THR A 80 8.04 3.96 10.37
CA THR A 80 7.44 3.05 11.35
C THR A 80 6.09 3.58 11.82
N LEU A 81 5.18 2.63 12.02
CA LEU A 81 3.89 2.88 12.65
C LEU A 81 3.97 2.42 14.12
N LYS A 82 3.07 2.94 14.96
CA LYS A 82 2.98 2.51 16.37
C LYS A 82 1.81 1.57 16.57
N SER A 83 2.05 0.50 17.34
CA SER A 83 0.99 -0.37 17.83
C SER A 83 0.17 0.34 18.92
N GLU A 84 -0.95 -0.24 19.31
CA GLU A 84 -1.74 0.24 20.46
C GLU A 84 -0.97 0.20 21.78
N THR A 85 0.04 -0.66 21.86
CA THR A 85 0.95 -0.79 23.02
C THR A 85 2.17 0.13 22.92
N GLY A 86 2.27 0.97 21.87
CA GLY A 86 3.35 1.93 21.67
C GLY A 86 4.61 1.36 21.02
N GLU A 87 4.61 0.07 20.62
CA GLU A 87 5.73 -0.55 19.93
C GLU A 87 5.82 -0.06 18.47
N ASP A 88 7.02 0.20 17.99
CA ASP A 88 7.26 0.49 16.59
C ASP A 88 7.18 -0.78 15.74
N PHE A 89 6.55 -0.67 14.55
CA PHE A 89 6.56 -1.75 13.58
C PHE A 89 6.90 -1.26 12.17
N TYR A 90 7.64 -2.08 11.44
CA TYR A 90 8.19 -1.73 10.12
C TYR A 90 7.17 -1.83 9.00
N GLY A 91 6.15 -2.67 9.16
CA GLY A 91 5.19 -2.91 8.11
C GLY A 91 4.04 -3.81 8.57
N LEU A 92 3.13 -4.01 7.65
CA LEU A 92 1.93 -4.80 7.87
C LEU A 92 1.89 -5.99 6.91
N PHE A 93 1.76 -7.18 7.47
CA PHE A 93 1.27 -8.32 6.73
C PHE A 93 -0.24 -8.19 6.56
N HIS A 94 -0.69 -8.29 5.32
CA HIS A 94 -2.10 -8.27 4.97
C HIS A 94 -2.48 -9.64 4.39
N GLU A 95 -3.37 -10.35 5.08
CA GLU A 95 -4.07 -11.50 4.56
C GLU A 95 -5.47 -11.06 4.17
N SER A 96 -5.71 -10.91 2.87
CA SER A 96 -6.95 -10.35 2.34
C SER A 96 -7.76 -11.44 1.63
N PHE A 97 -9.07 -11.41 1.84
CA PHE A 97 -10.05 -12.31 1.21
C PHE A 97 -11.02 -11.54 0.31
N SER A 98 -10.88 -10.23 0.25
CA SER A 98 -11.66 -9.33 -0.59
C SER A 98 -10.77 -8.21 -1.15
N PRO A 99 -11.19 -7.56 -2.24
CA PRO A 99 -10.47 -6.42 -2.79
C PRO A 99 -10.44 -5.24 -1.82
N LEU A 100 -9.46 -4.36 -1.99
CA LEU A 100 -9.37 -3.10 -1.25
C LEU A 100 -9.90 -1.96 -2.12
N THR A 101 -10.50 -0.98 -1.47
CA THR A 101 -10.98 0.25 -2.13
C THR A 101 -9.84 1.08 -2.70
N LEU A 102 -10.19 2.04 -3.55
CA LEU A 102 -9.26 3.05 -4.06
C LEU A 102 -8.69 3.89 -2.92
N HIS A 103 -7.35 3.98 -2.79
CA HIS A 103 -6.70 4.66 -1.68
C HIS A 103 -5.28 5.10 -2.00
N VAL A 104 -4.69 5.82 -1.05
CA VAL A 104 -3.28 6.20 -1.02
C VAL A 104 -2.74 6.03 0.40
N ASP A 105 -1.50 5.54 0.50
CA ASP A 105 -0.79 5.29 1.76
C ASP A 105 0.29 6.35 2.04
N SER A 106 -0.07 7.61 1.88
CA SER A 106 0.85 8.76 2.00
C SER A 106 1.21 9.13 3.45
N GLY A 107 0.71 8.36 4.44
CA GLY A 107 0.94 8.63 5.87
C GLY A 107 0.08 9.78 6.41
N PHE A 108 0.12 9.99 7.75
CA PHE A 108 -0.74 10.93 8.45
C PHE A 108 -0.02 12.22 8.86
N ILE A 109 1.31 12.29 8.73
CA ILE A 109 2.13 13.45 9.11
C ILE A 109 2.49 14.23 7.86
N GLU A 110 1.89 15.40 7.67
CA GLU A 110 2.05 16.21 6.46
C GLU A 110 3.47 16.76 6.25
N LYS A 111 4.22 16.96 7.33
CA LYS A 111 5.63 17.41 7.28
C LYS A 111 6.62 16.33 6.85
N ASP A 112 6.22 15.05 6.85
CA ASP A 112 7.12 13.97 6.45
C ASP A 112 7.35 14.00 4.93
N ILE A 113 8.61 13.79 4.55
CA ILE A 113 9.00 13.61 3.15
C ILE A 113 8.78 12.14 2.81
N ILE A 114 7.55 11.81 2.44
CA ILE A 114 7.18 10.45 2.02
C ILE A 114 8.02 10.03 0.82
N TYR A 115 8.36 8.72 0.75
CA TYR A 115 9.23 8.23 -0.32
C TYR A 115 8.59 7.03 -1.03
N LYS A 116 8.94 5.81 -0.70
CA LYS A 116 8.43 4.62 -1.40
C LYS A 116 7.57 3.75 -0.49
N GLN A 117 6.55 3.17 -1.11
CA GLN A 117 5.83 2.00 -0.61
C GLN A 117 6.41 0.77 -1.28
N VAL A 118 6.61 -0.27 -0.49
CA VAL A 118 7.16 -1.55 -0.93
C VAL A 118 6.15 -2.64 -0.62
N ILE A 119 5.69 -3.35 -1.65
CA ILE A 119 4.76 -4.46 -1.51
C ILE A 119 5.47 -5.73 -1.93
N THR A 120 5.66 -6.65 -1.00
CA THR A 120 6.27 -7.96 -1.22
C THR A 120 5.22 -9.05 -1.17
N PRO A 121 4.82 -9.64 -2.31
CA PRO A 121 3.92 -10.78 -2.35
C PRO A 121 4.48 -11.98 -1.63
N LEU A 122 3.69 -12.57 -0.75
CA LEU A 122 3.98 -13.83 -0.05
C LEU A 122 3.05 -14.97 -0.50
N SER A 123 2.11 -14.66 -1.41
CA SER A 123 1.32 -15.61 -2.19
C SER A 123 1.35 -15.21 -3.66
N SER A 124 1.14 -16.17 -4.56
CA SER A 124 1.09 -15.92 -6.02
C SER A 124 -0.32 -15.56 -6.49
N PHE A 125 -1.06 -14.83 -5.68
CA PHE A 125 -2.46 -14.58 -5.95
C PHE A 125 -2.86 -13.12 -5.70
N GLY A 126 -3.60 -12.56 -6.65
CA GLY A 126 -4.12 -11.19 -6.60
C GLY A 126 -3.35 -10.22 -7.50
N ASP A 127 -3.89 -9.03 -7.59
CA ASP A 127 -3.31 -7.95 -8.39
C ASP A 127 -3.28 -6.66 -7.58
N THR A 128 -2.40 -5.75 -7.98
CA THR A 128 -2.40 -4.36 -7.55
C THR A 128 -2.52 -3.48 -8.78
N VAL A 129 -3.52 -2.60 -8.79
CA VAL A 129 -3.71 -1.60 -9.84
C VAL A 129 -3.15 -0.28 -9.32
N VAL A 130 -2.17 0.29 -10.06
CA VAL A 130 -1.52 1.56 -9.73
C VAL A 130 -1.88 2.58 -10.79
N PHE A 131 -2.27 3.78 -10.37
CA PHE A 131 -2.65 4.87 -11.26
C PHE A 131 -1.52 5.89 -11.41
N LYS A 132 -1.45 6.56 -12.55
CA LYS A 132 -0.56 7.73 -12.78
C LYS A 132 -0.90 8.91 -11.88
N ASN A 133 -2.15 8.97 -11.46
CA ASN A 133 -2.68 10.01 -10.61
C ASN A 133 -2.05 9.90 -9.21
N LYS A 134 -1.68 11.05 -8.65
CA LYS A 134 -0.98 11.13 -7.38
C LYS A 134 -1.72 12.02 -6.40
N TRP A 135 -1.57 11.68 -5.13
CA TRP A 135 -2.13 12.42 -4.02
C TRP A 135 -1.04 12.80 -3.01
N TYR A 136 -1.02 14.07 -2.64
CA TYR A 136 0.02 14.63 -1.75
C TYR A 136 -0.51 15.05 -0.38
N GLY A 137 -1.76 14.77 -0.09
CA GLY A 137 -2.35 14.96 1.23
C GLY A 137 -2.02 13.80 2.18
N ARG A 138 -2.79 13.69 3.26
CA ARG A 138 -2.76 12.55 4.19
C ARG A 138 -3.27 11.30 3.52
N SER A 139 -2.97 10.12 4.11
CA SER A 139 -3.58 8.85 3.71
C SER A 139 -5.08 8.98 3.59
N THR A 140 -5.62 8.60 2.44
CA THR A 140 -6.99 8.87 2.03
C THR A 140 -7.55 7.67 1.31
N SER A 141 -8.83 7.38 1.54
CA SER A 141 -9.63 6.51 0.68
C SER A 141 -10.51 7.38 -0.21
N PHE A 142 -10.61 7.03 -1.47
CA PHE A 142 -11.32 7.84 -2.45
C PHE A 142 -12.70 7.28 -2.72
N THR A 143 -13.68 8.15 -2.82
CA THR A 143 -15.08 7.80 -3.09
C THR A 143 -15.78 8.91 -3.87
N SER A 144 -16.74 8.52 -4.71
CA SER A 144 -17.69 9.43 -5.34
C SER A 144 -19.04 9.48 -4.59
N ASP A 145 -19.18 8.69 -3.51
CA ASP A 145 -20.41 8.65 -2.72
C ASP A 145 -20.46 9.81 -1.72
N PRO A 146 -21.47 10.72 -1.83
CA PRO A 146 -21.62 11.86 -0.92
C PRO A 146 -21.82 11.45 0.56
N GLU A 147 -22.38 10.28 0.83
CA GLU A 147 -22.58 9.81 2.20
C GLU A 147 -21.25 9.37 2.83
N GLU A 148 -20.39 8.71 2.06
CA GLU A 148 -19.04 8.35 2.52
C GLU A 148 -18.15 9.58 2.77
N LEU A 149 -18.35 10.67 2.05
CA LEU A 149 -17.60 11.91 2.24
C LEU A 149 -17.92 12.61 3.57
N LYS A 150 -19.05 12.29 4.20
CA LYS A 150 -19.40 12.80 5.54
C LYS A 150 -18.60 12.12 6.66
N PHE A 151 -17.84 11.08 6.37
CA PHE A 151 -17.03 10.37 7.35
C PHE A 151 -15.94 11.29 7.90
N LYS A 152 -15.89 11.41 9.24
CA LYS A 152 -14.83 12.15 9.95
C LYS A 152 -13.98 11.17 10.73
N PRO A 153 -12.83 10.77 10.18
CA PRO A 153 -11.96 9.81 10.83
C PRO A 153 -11.23 10.43 12.03
N LYS A 154 -10.72 9.58 12.91
CA LYS A 154 -9.72 9.97 13.90
C LYS A 154 -8.41 10.37 13.22
N PRO A 155 -7.50 11.12 13.90
CA PRO A 155 -6.25 11.62 13.29
C PRO A 155 -5.38 10.56 12.62
N GLU A 156 -5.39 9.33 13.13
CA GLU A 156 -4.62 8.17 12.65
C GLU A 156 -5.37 7.30 11.62
N GLN A 157 -6.56 7.71 11.21
CA GLN A 157 -7.38 6.98 10.23
C GLN A 157 -7.39 7.69 8.89
N ASN A 158 -7.64 6.92 7.83
CA ASN A 158 -7.75 7.45 6.48
C ASN A 158 -8.95 8.40 6.35
N ASP A 159 -8.70 9.56 5.78
CA ASP A 159 -9.74 10.48 5.34
C ASP A 159 -10.58 9.88 4.18
N ARG A 160 -11.62 10.59 3.80
CA ARG A 160 -12.38 10.34 2.57
C ARG A 160 -12.29 11.56 1.69
N SER A 161 -12.12 11.37 0.37
CA SER A 161 -12.02 12.47 -0.59
C SER A 161 -12.58 12.08 -1.95
N CYS A 162 -13.07 13.07 -2.67
CA CYS A 162 -13.42 12.97 -4.09
C CYS A 162 -12.52 13.86 -4.97
N GLU A 163 -11.51 14.53 -4.40
CA GLU A 163 -10.61 15.44 -5.13
C GLU A 163 -9.73 14.76 -6.17
N HIS A 164 -9.74 13.42 -6.24
CA HIS A 164 -9.05 12.63 -7.25
C HIS A 164 -9.80 12.58 -8.58
N LEU A 165 -11.09 12.90 -8.57
CA LEU A 165 -11.93 12.84 -9.76
C LEU A 165 -11.49 13.88 -10.80
N GLY A 166 -11.49 13.48 -12.04
CA GLY A 166 -11.14 14.30 -13.19
C GLY A 166 -12.12 14.11 -14.34
N GLU A 167 -11.76 14.68 -15.48
CA GLU A 167 -12.52 14.52 -16.71
C GLU A 167 -12.16 13.23 -17.43
N GLY A 168 -13.14 12.68 -18.16
CA GLY A 168 -13.00 11.47 -18.97
C GLY A 168 -13.53 10.21 -18.29
N GLU A 169 -14.10 9.35 -19.11
CA GLU A 169 -14.60 8.07 -18.67
C GLU A 169 -13.46 7.08 -18.42
N PHE A 170 -13.67 6.16 -17.51
CA PHE A 170 -12.74 5.06 -17.26
C PHE A 170 -13.02 3.89 -18.19
N ASP A 171 -11.99 3.15 -18.55
CA ASP A 171 -12.06 1.97 -19.43
C ASP A 171 -12.94 0.88 -18.79
N LYS A 172 -14.03 0.51 -19.49
CA LYS A 172 -15.04 -0.45 -19.00
C LYS A 172 -14.49 -1.88 -18.93
N GLU A 173 -13.59 -2.27 -19.82
CA GLU A 173 -13.01 -3.62 -19.82
C GLU A 173 -12.05 -3.79 -18.64
N ILE A 174 -11.19 -2.80 -18.42
CA ILE A 174 -10.29 -2.77 -17.26
C ILE A 174 -11.11 -2.73 -15.96
N HIS A 175 -12.17 -1.91 -15.91
CA HIS A 175 -13.06 -1.86 -14.76
C HIS A 175 -13.65 -3.23 -14.45
N GLN A 176 -14.29 -3.87 -15.40
CA GLN A 176 -14.91 -5.19 -15.21
C GLN A 176 -13.89 -6.25 -14.79
N LYS A 177 -12.72 -6.22 -15.36
CA LYS A 177 -11.69 -7.24 -15.13
C LYS A 177 -10.98 -7.10 -13.78
N TYR A 178 -10.71 -5.87 -13.33
CA TYR A 178 -9.84 -5.61 -12.17
C TYR A 178 -10.47 -4.79 -11.06
N LEU A 179 -11.47 -3.96 -11.34
CA LEU A 179 -11.97 -2.93 -10.44
C LEU A 179 -13.49 -2.93 -10.28
N ALA A 180 -14.16 -4.02 -10.64
CA ALA A 180 -15.63 -4.12 -10.58
C ALA A 180 -16.22 -3.95 -9.17
N HIS A 181 -15.41 -3.95 -8.12
CA HIS A 181 -15.80 -3.67 -6.74
C HIS A 181 -15.84 -2.15 -6.42
N ILE A 182 -15.38 -1.32 -7.33
CA ILE A 182 -15.38 0.15 -7.21
C ILE A 182 -16.42 0.69 -8.17
N ASP A 183 -17.25 1.64 -7.73
CA ASP A 183 -18.16 2.34 -8.65
C ASP A 183 -17.33 2.99 -9.78
N ILE A 184 -17.71 2.76 -11.02
CA ILE A 184 -16.99 3.30 -12.19
C ILE A 184 -16.91 4.84 -12.16
N ASN A 185 -17.89 5.52 -11.58
CA ASN A 185 -17.86 6.97 -11.41
C ASN A 185 -16.74 7.42 -10.48
N ASN A 186 -16.30 6.56 -9.56
CA ASN A 186 -15.17 6.82 -8.68
C ASN A 186 -13.81 6.67 -9.38
N LEU A 187 -13.79 6.27 -10.64
CA LEU A 187 -12.58 6.10 -11.45
C LEU A 187 -12.43 7.15 -12.55
N LYS A 188 -13.36 8.11 -12.64
CA LYS A 188 -13.32 9.19 -13.65
C LYS A 188 -12.02 9.99 -13.57
N GLY A 189 -11.35 10.17 -14.72
CA GLY A 189 -10.10 10.90 -14.84
C GLY A 189 -8.85 10.16 -14.36
N LEU A 190 -8.99 8.94 -13.83
CA LEU A 190 -7.85 8.10 -13.46
C LEU A 190 -7.26 7.40 -14.69
N LYS A 191 -5.93 7.32 -14.72
CA LYS A 191 -5.17 6.66 -15.79
C LYS A 191 -4.31 5.55 -15.19
N ILE A 192 -4.43 4.35 -15.73
CA ILE A 192 -3.59 3.21 -15.33
C ILE A 192 -2.13 3.50 -15.66
N GLU A 193 -1.25 3.19 -14.72
CA GLU A 193 0.19 3.16 -14.92
C GLU A 193 0.71 1.73 -14.92
N LEU A 194 0.22 0.90 -13.99
CA LEU A 194 0.63 -0.48 -13.86
C LEU A 194 -0.51 -1.34 -13.34
N ILE A 195 -0.70 -2.51 -13.91
CA ILE A 195 -1.45 -3.62 -13.33
C ILE A 195 -0.47 -4.72 -13.01
N TYR A 196 -0.18 -4.90 -11.73
CA TYR A 196 0.77 -5.87 -11.24
C TYR A 196 0.08 -7.16 -10.79
N ASN A 197 0.26 -8.22 -11.56
CA ASN A 197 -0.17 -9.57 -11.15
C ASN A 197 0.89 -10.16 -10.20
N TRP A 198 0.50 -10.45 -8.97
CA TRP A 198 1.39 -10.86 -7.91
C TRP A 198 2.11 -12.16 -8.22
N LYS A 199 3.43 -12.17 -7.99
CA LYS A 199 4.27 -13.37 -8.04
C LYS A 199 5.22 -13.38 -6.85
N ILE A 200 5.34 -14.54 -6.20
CA ILE A 200 6.30 -14.75 -5.11
C ILE A 200 7.72 -14.53 -5.63
N GLY A 201 8.51 -13.74 -4.89
CA GLY A 201 9.88 -13.37 -5.24
C GLY A 201 9.98 -12.03 -5.98
N GLU A 202 8.91 -11.53 -6.58
CA GLU A 202 8.84 -10.16 -7.09
C GLU A 202 8.44 -9.20 -5.96
N THR A 203 8.83 -7.94 -6.10
CA THR A 203 8.47 -6.86 -5.17
C THR A 203 8.07 -5.64 -5.98
N LEU A 204 6.89 -5.09 -5.70
CA LEU A 204 6.44 -3.82 -6.25
C LEU A 204 6.97 -2.68 -5.39
N ILE A 205 7.67 -1.73 -6.04
CA ILE A 205 8.09 -0.47 -5.44
C ILE A 205 7.39 0.66 -6.19
N MET A 206 6.71 1.52 -5.47
CA MET A 206 6.03 2.71 -6.02
C MET A 206 6.13 3.89 -5.06
N ASP A 207 5.88 5.10 -5.57
CA ASP A 207 5.79 6.27 -4.69
C ASP A 207 4.57 6.15 -3.78
N ARG A 208 4.70 6.60 -2.55
CA ARG A 208 3.58 6.61 -1.58
C ARG A 208 2.46 7.57 -1.97
N SER A 209 2.71 8.43 -2.94
CA SER A 209 1.70 9.33 -3.52
C SER A 209 0.83 8.68 -4.59
N HIS A 210 1.17 7.50 -5.11
CA HIS A 210 0.34 6.83 -6.12
C HIS A 210 -1.01 6.40 -5.55
N ILE A 211 -2.07 6.78 -6.23
CA ILE A 211 -3.40 6.21 -6.02
C ILE A 211 -3.36 4.76 -6.49
N HIS A 212 -3.90 3.84 -5.70
CA HIS A 212 -3.89 2.42 -6.05
C HIS A 212 -5.06 1.66 -5.42
N SER A 213 -5.26 0.43 -5.88
CA SER A 213 -6.28 -0.49 -5.37
C SER A 213 -5.80 -1.93 -5.49
N ALA A 214 -6.26 -2.80 -4.61
CA ALA A 214 -6.22 -4.24 -4.84
C ALA A 214 -7.37 -4.63 -5.76
N SER A 215 -7.12 -5.51 -6.74
CA SER A 215 -8.12 -5.88 -7.74
C SER A 215 -9.22 -6.79 -7.19
N THR A 216 -10.35 -6.87 -7.92
CA THR A 216 -11.46 -7.81 -7.67
C THR A 216 -11.09 -9.28 -7.84
N ARG A 217 -9.97 -9.58 -8.51
CA ARG A 217 -9.56 -10.94 -8.85
C ARG A 217 -8.94 -11.67 -7.65
N ILE A 218 -9.68 -11.78 -6.56
CA ILE A 218 -9.27 -12.54 -5.38
C ILE A 218 -10.10 -13.83 -5.33
N LYS A 219 -9.51 -14.93 -5.83
CA LYS A 219 -10.13 -16.28 -5.79
C LYS A 219 -9.69 -17.06 -4.56
N GLU A 220 -8.53 -16.73 -4.03
CA GLU A 220 -7.92 -17.37 -2.87
C GLU A 220 -7.37 -16.29 -1.93
N LYS A 221 -6.82 -16.73 -0.80
CA LYS A 221 -6.16 -15.85 0.15
C LYS A 221 -4.96 -15.11 -0.48
N LYS A 222 -5.01 -13.79 -0.45
CA LYS A 222 -3.91 -12.91 -0.89
C LYS A 222 -3.09 -12.49 0.33
N LEU A 223 -1.84 -12.96 0.42
CA LEU A 223 -0.91 -12.58 1.49
C LEU A 223 0.22 -11.73 0.94
N GLY A 224 0.47 -10.60 1.55
CA GLY A 224 1.59 -9.72 1.24
C GLY A 224 2.10 -8.95 2.45
N LEU A 225 3.33 -8.49 2.36
CA LEU A 225 3.95 -7.56 3.29
C LEU A 225 4.02 -6.18 2.64
N THR A 226 3.50 -5.17 3.31
CA THR A 226 3.61 -3.77 2.89
C THR A 226 4.44 -3.00 3.90
N THR A 227 5.46 -2.28 3.43
CA THR A 227 6.30 -1.38 4.22
C THR A 227 6.36 0.01 3.61
N PHE A 228 6.67 1.00 4.42
CA PHE A 228 6.68 2.41 4.03
C PHE A 228 8.02 3.05 4.36
N THR A 229 8.46 3.95 3.48
CA THR A 229 9.73 4.67 3.66
C THR A 229 9.53 6.18 3.56
N LYS A 230 10.48 6.93 4.14
CA LYS A 230 10.59 8.39 4.05
C LYS A 230 12.05 8.83 3.94
N LYS A 231 12.28 10.05 3.50
CA LYS A 231 13.59 10.70 3.44
C LYS A 231 13.91 11.46 4.72
#